data_17ba77627cffd9215e1a0210a0a35ce9
#
_entry.id   17ba77627cffd9215e1a0210a0a35ce9
#
_cell.length_a   1.000
_cell.length_b   1.000
_cell.length_c   1.000
_cell.angle_alpha   90.00
_cell.angle_beta   90.00
_cell.angle_gamma   90.00
#
_symmetry.space_group_name_H-M   'P 1'
#
loop_
_entity.id
_entity.type
_entity.pdbx_description
1 polymer ?
#
loop_
_entity_poly.entity_id
_entity_poly.type
_entity_poly.pdbx_seq_one_letter_code
_entity_poly.pdbx_strand_id
1 'polypeptide(L)'
;MQKIVPFLWFDGNAEEAMNFYVSVFKNSKVLSVMGPKGKAISTTFQLEGQEFYALNGGPRFRFTEAISLFVNCETQQEVDELWAKLTEGGEESQCGWLKDKFGLSWQIIPTVLGELLQGRGP
;
A
#
# COMPACT_ATOMS: atom_id res chain seq x y z
N MET A 1 13.44 13.75 4.10
CA MET A 1 12.02 13.73 4.51
C MET A 1 11.16 14.24 3.37
N GLN A 2 10.17 13.48 2.98
CA GLN A 2 9.28 13.88 1.91
C GLN A 2 8.29 14.93 2.40
N LYS A 3 7.96 15.88 1.55
CA LYS A 3 7.10 16.99 1.93
C LYS A 3 5.63 16.56 2.02
N ILE A 4 5.20 15.65 1.13
CA ILE A 4 3.84 15.14 1.10
C ILE A 4 3.90 13.65 1.35
N VAL A 5 3.26 13.20 2.44
CA VAL A 5 3.32 11.82 2.89
C VAL A 5 1.90 11.33 3.15
N PRO A 6 1.47 10.25 2.49
CA PRO A 6 0.18 9.65 2.82
C PRO A 6 0.14 9.20 4.27
N PHE A 7 -0.98 9.43 4.93
CA PHE A 7 -1.16 9.07 6.33
C PHE A 7 -2.34 8.09 6.42
N LEU A 8 -2.06 6.86 6.83
CA LEU A 8 -3.02 5.75 6.80
C LEU A 8 -3.60 5.55 8.21
N TRP A 9 -4.93 5.41 8.27
CA TRP A 9 -5.63 5.18 9.52
C TRP A 9 -6.01 3.71 9.65
N PHE A 10 -5.59 3.06 10.74
CA PHE A 10 -5.87 1.66 11.00
C PHE A 10 -6.62 1.49 12.32
N ASP A 11 -7.31 0.39 12.45
CA ASP A 11 -8.01 -0.01 13.68
C ASP A 11 -7.20 -1.09 14.38
N GLY A 12 -6.11 -0.70 15.04
CA GLY A 12 -5.31 -1.60 15.86
C GLY A 12 -4.25 -2.41 15.13
N ASN A 13 -4.22 -2.39 13.79
CA ASN A 13 -3.35 -3.26 13.01
C ASN A 13 -2.34 -2.50 12.13
N ALA A 14 -1.99 -1.28 12.51
CA ALA A 14 -1.04 -0.47 11.73
C ALA A 14 0.33 -1.14 11.62
N GLU A 15 0.84 -1.71 12.70
CA GLU A 15 2.15 -2.35 12.69
C GLU A 15 2.14 -3.63 11.85
N GLU A 16 1.08 -4.43 11.94
CA GLU A 16 0.92 -5.61 11.10
C GLU A 16 0.86 -5.22 9.63
N ALA A 17 0.09 -4.18 9.30
CA ALA A 17 -0.01 -3.69 7.93
C ALA A 17 1.33 -3.21 7.40
N MET A 18 2.05 -2.41 8.18
CA MET A 18 3.38 -1.93 7.83
C MET A 18 4.33 -3.10 7.52
N ASN A 19 4.39 -4.08 8.41
CA ASN A 19 5.28 -5.22 8.21
C ASN A 19 4.90 -6.02 6.96
N PHE A 20 3.61 -6.16 6.69
CA PHE A 20 3.13 -6.81 5.49
C PHE A 20 3.58 -6.05 4.24
N TYR A 21 3.33 -4.75 4.17
CA TYR A 21 3.71 -3.95 2.99
C TYR A 21 5.22 -3.94 2.76
N VAL A 22 6.00 -3.81 3.82
CA VAL A 22 7.47 -3.83 3.72
C VAL A 22 7.95 -5.18 3.20
N SER A 23 7.26 -6.27 3.54
CA SER A 23 7.61 -7.61 3.03
C SER A 23 7.23 -7.81 1.56
N VAL A 24 6.23 -7.07 1.07
CA VAL A 24 5.73 -7.23 -0.30
C VAL A 24 6.61 -6.50 -1.32
N PHE A 25 7.03 -5.29 -1.00
CA PHE A 25 7.78 -4.44 -1.94
C PHE A 25 9.28 -4.55 -1.67
N LYS A 26 10.07 -4.53 -2.73
CA LYS A 26 11.53 -4.61 -2.63
C LYS A 26 12.06 -3.33 -1.96
N ASN A 27 12.77 -2.57 -2.22
CA ASN A 27 13.29 -1.30 -1.71
C ASN A 27 12.39 -0.64 -0.64
N SER A 28 12.14 -1.37 0.45
CA SER A 28 11.17 -0.98 1.48
C SER A 28 11.76 -1.21 2.87
N LYS A 29 11.38 -0.37 3.83
CA LYS A 29 11.90 -0.50 5.19
C LYS A 29 11.02 0.19 6.22
N VAL A 30 11.07 -0.30 7.44
CA VAL A 30 10.48 0.36 8.59
C VAL A 30 11.41 1.50 9.00
N LEU A 31 10.86 2.70 9.19
CA LEU A 31 11.62 3.85 9.63
C LEU A 31 11.48 4.08 11.13
N SER A 32 10.26 3.99 11.67
CA SER A 32 10.06 4.14 13.12
C SER A 32 8.73 3.52 13.55
N VAL A 33 8.69 3.16 14.83
CA VAL A 33 7.48 2.70 15.50
C VAL A 33 7.39 3.44 16.81
N MET A 34 6.28 4.12 17.07
CA MET A 34 6.05 4.86 18.30
C MET A 34 5.00 4.15 19.15
N GLY A 35 5.26 4.06 20.45
CA GLY A 35 4.36 3.42 21.40
C GLY A 35 4.99 2.19 22.04
N PRO A 36 4.35 1.62 23.07
CA PRO A 36 4.86 0.43 23.75
C PRO A 36 4.91 -0.77 22.79
N LYS A 37 5.84 -1.69 23.07
CA LYS A 37 5.98 -2.91 22.27
C LYS A 37 4.65 -3.66 22.22
N GLY A 38 4.21 -4.01 21.01
CA GLY A 38 2.94 -4.69 20.78
C GLY A 38 1.71 -3.79 20.84
N LYS A 39 1.91 -2.48 21.12
CA LYS A 39 0.81 -1.50 21.16
C LYS A 39 1.24 -0.22 20.45
N ALA A 40 1.68 -0.35 19.21
CA ALA A 40 2.12 0.81 18.43
C ALA A 40 0.99 1.83 18.32
N ILE A 41 1.32 3.11 18.56
CA ILE A 41 0.40 4.22 18.35
C ILE A 41 0.49 4.68 16.89
N SER A 42 1.72 4.80 16.39
CA SER A 42 1.96 5.20 15.01
C SER A 42 3.22 4.54 14.47
N THR A 43 3.31 4.47 13.13
CA THR A 43 4.47 3.92 12.45
C THR A 43 4.84 4.80 11.27
N THR A 44 6.10 4.75 10.88
CA THR A 44 6.60 5.39 9.66
C THR A 44 7.39 4.34 8.87
N PHE A 45 7.11 4.24 7.59
CA PHE A 45 7.77 3.25 6.73
C PHE A 45 7.91 3.78 5.32
N GLN A 46 8.67 3.05 4.51
CA GLN A 46 8.97 3.45 3.16
C GLN A 46 8.76 2.26 2.23
N LEU A 47 8.03 2.47 1.15
CA LEU A 47 7.79 1.47 0.11
C LEU A 47 8.30 2.03 -1.21
N GLU A 48 9.28 1.37 -1.81
CA GLU A 48 9.87 1.80 -3.09
C GLU A 48 10.24 3.29 -3.11
N GLY A 49 10.78 3.76 -2.01
CA GLY A 49 11.20 5.16 -1.87
C GLY A 49 10.13 6.12 -1.39
N GLN A 50 8.86 5.73 -1.36
CA GLN A 50 7.78 6.58 -0.89
C GLN A 50 7.55 6.37 0.61
N GLU A 51 7.59 7.46 1.37
CA GLU A 51 7.28 7.40 2.79
C GLU A 51 5.77 7.34 3.05
N PHE A 52 5.41 6.66 4.13
CA PHE A 52 4.04 6.56 4.62
C PHE A 52 4.05 6.71 6.14
N TYR A 53 3.05 7.40 6.65
CA TYR A 53 2.74 7.39 8.07
C TYR A 53 1.50 6.53 8.28
N ALA A 54 1.41 5.90 9.44
CA ALA A 54 0.22 5.14 9.83
C ALA A 54 -0.03 5.30 11.31
N LEU A 55 -1.30 5.25 11.70
CA LEU A 55 -1.65 5.28 13.11
C LEU A 55 -2.74 4.27 13.42
N ASN A 56 -2.81 3.88 14.67
CA ASN A 56 -3.93 3.09 15.19
C ASN A 56 -4.90 4.05 15.86
N GLY A 57 -5.90 4.49 15.09
CA GLY A 57 -6.87 5.49 15.55
C GLY A 57 -8.20 4.91 15.98
N GLY A 58 -8.38 3.59 15.90
CA GLY A 58 -9.62 2.92 16.26
C GLY A 58 -10.57 2.75 15.08
N PRO A 59 -11.81 2.30 15.34
CA PRO A 59 -12.72 1.87 14.26
C PRO A 59 -13.52 2.99 13.60
N ARG A 60 -13.21 4.24 13.90
CA ARG A 60 -14.01 5.38 13.45
C ARG A 60 -14.00 5.59 11.93
N PHE A 61 -12.85 5.37 11.29
CA PHE A 61 -12.70 5.56 9.85
C PHE A 61 -12.24 4.29 9.18
N ARG A 62 -12.64 4.11 7.92
CA ARG A 62 -12.26 2.97 7.11
C ARG A 62 -11.77 3.44 5.76
N PHE A 63 -10.90 2.64 5.13
CA PHE A 63 -10.49 2.91 3.77
C PHE A 63 -11.65 2.73 2.80
N THR A 64 -11.63 3.52 1.73
CA THR A 64 -12.58 3.37 0.62
C THR A 64 -11.79 3.42 -0.69
N GLU A 65 -12.46 3.08 -1.78
CA GLU A 65 -11.88 3.13 -3.13
C GLU A 65 -11.62 4.57 -3.62
N ALA A 66 -12.04 5.57 -2.84
CA ALA A 66 -11.80 6.97 -3.20
C ALA A 66 -10.31 7.30 -3.23
N ILE A 67 -9.49 6.54 -2.50
CA ILE A 67 -8.04 6.62 -2.57
C ILE A 67 -7.48 5.22 -2.83
N SER A 68 -6.53 5.13 -3.75
CA SER A 68 -5.81 3.90 -4.02
C SER A 68 -4.33 4.19 -4.21
N LEU A 69 -3.50 3.19 -3.99
CA LEU A 69 -2.08 3.27 -4.27
C LEU A 69 -1.84 2.61 -5.64
N PHE A 70 -1.31 3.39 -6.56
CA PHE A 70 -1.10 2.96 -7.94
C PHE A 70 0.34 2.50 -8.10
N VAL A 71 0.53 1.24 -8.49
CA VAL A 71 1.85 0.64 -8.65
C VAL A 71 2.13 0.42 -10.13
N ASN A 72 3.15 1.10 -10.63
CA ASN A 72 3.62 0.91 -12.00
C ASN A 72 4.57 -0.29 -12.03
N CYS A 73 4.18 -1.35 -12.72
CA CYS A 73 4.97 -2.57 -12.82
C CYS A 73 5.67 -2.63 -14.18
N GLU A 74 6.93 -3.00 -14.17
CA GLU A 74 7.73 -3.03 -15.40
C GLU A 74 7.52 -4.32 -16.19
N THR A 75 7.19 -5.43 -15.51
CA THR A 75 7.05 -6.74 -16.15
C THR A 75 5.74 -7.40 -15.73
N GLN A 76 5.29 -8.36 -16.55
CA GLN A 76 4.13 -9.18 -16.21
C GLN A 76 4.39 -10.02 -14.97
N GLN A 77 5.62 -10.48 -14.79
CA GLN A 77 5.98 -11.25 -13.60
C GLN A 77 5.78 -10.41 -12.33
N GLU A 78 6.18 -9.15 -12.36
CA GLU A 78 6.00 -8.25 -11.22
C GLU A 78 4.50 -8.04 -10.93
N VAL A 79 3.69 -7.83 -11.97
CA VAL A 79 2.24 -7.72 -11.82
C VAL A 79 1.68 -8.95 -11.11
N ASP A 80 2.05 -10.14 -11.59
CA ASP A 80 1.53 -11.40 -11.07
C ASP A 80 1.93 -11.61 -9.60
N GLU A 81 3.18 -11.32 -9.26
CA GLU A 81 3.67 -11.48 -7.89
C GLU A 81 3.00 -10.52 -6.92
N LEU A 82 2.90 -9.25 -7.28
CA LEU A 82 2.27 -8.24 -6.41
C LEU A 82 0.77 -8.52 -6.27
N TRP A 83 0.11 -8.89 -7.37
CA TRP A 83 -1.30 -9.25 -7.33
C TRP A 83 -1.56 -10.40 -6.37
N ALA A 84 -0.78 -11.47 -6.47
CA ALA A 84 -0.94 -12.65 -5.62
C ALA A 84 -0.75 -12.31 -4.14
N LYS A 85 0.29 -11.52 -3.83
CA LYS A 85 0.60 -11.17 -2.44
C LYS A 85 -0.44 -10.22 -1.85
N LEU A 86 -0.83 -9.19 -2.60
CA LEU A 86 -1.72 -8.16 -2.08
C LEU A 86 -3.19 -8.61 -2.02
N THR A 87 -3.61 -9.55 -2.89
CA THR A 87 -4.99 -10.06 -2.84
C THR A 87 -5.19 -11.13 -1.77
N GLU A 88 -4.12 -11.69 -1.22
CA GLU A 88 -4.25 -12.73 -0.20
C GLU A 88 -4.97 -12.18 1.03
N GLY A 89 -6.10 -12.79 1.35
CA GLY A 89 -6.95 -12.34 2.46
C GLY A 89 -7.77 -11.09 2.14
N GLY A 90 -7.62 -10.54 0.94
CA GLY A 90 -8.36 -9.39 0.49
C GLY A 90 -9.35 -9.73 -0.61
N GLU A 91 -9.57 -8.79 -1.52
CA GLU A 91 -10.55 -8.94 -2.61
C GLU A 91 -9.97 -8.52 -3.95
N GLU A 92 -10.18 -9.32 -4.99
CA GLU A 92 -9.86 -8.93 -6.34
C GLU A 92 -10.99 -8.06 -6.90
N SER A 93 -10.63 -7.10 -7.75
CA SER A 93 -11.59 -6.29 -8.47
C SER A 93 -11.20 -6.25 -9.95
N GLN A 94 -11.73 -5.30 -10.70
CA GLN A 94 -11.52 -5.24 -12.15
C GLN A 94 -10.42 -4.25 -12.51
N CYS A 95 -9.84 -4.42 -13.71
CA CYS A 95 -8.90 -3.46 -14.30
C CYS A 95 -7.67 -3.18 -13.45
N GLY A 96 -7.15 -4.21 -12.79
CA GLY A 96 -5.93 -4.07 -11.97
C GLY A 96 -6.19 -3.55 -10.57
N TRP A 97 -7.43 -3.34 -10.18
CA TRP A 97 -7.80 -2.92 -8.84
C TRP A 97 -7.94 -4.10 -7.90
N LEU A 98 -7.54 -3.90 -6.66
CA LEU A 98 -7.77 -4.86 -5.58
C LEU A 98 -7.90 -4.12 -4.25
N LYS A 99 -8.46 -4.81 -3.24
CA LYS A 99 -8.38 -4.39 -1.84
C LYS A 99 -7.53 -5.40 -1.11
N ASP A 100 -6.58 -4.92 -0.31
CA ASP A 100 -5.80 -5.84 0.51
C ASP A 100 -6.59 -6.27 1.75
N LYS A 101 -5.99 -7.14 2.55
CA LYS A 101 -6.68 -7.68 3.74
C LYS A 101 -6.96 -6.62 4.81
N PHE A 102 -6.41 -5.43 4.69
CA PHE A 102 -6.67 -4.31 5.59
C PHE A 102 -7.71 -3.34 5.02
N GLY A 103 -8.20 -3.61 3.81
CA GLY A 103 -9.19 -2.76 3.14
C GLY A 103 -8.61 -1.63 2.31
N LEU A 104 -7.29 -1.49 2.24
CA LEU A 104 -6.65 -0.47 1.42
C LEU A 104 -6.69 -0.88 -0.05
N SER A 105 -7.05 0.06 -0.91
CA SER A 105 -7.18 -0.19 -2.35
C SER A 105 -5.87 0.04 -3.07
N TRP A 106 -5.58 -0.82 -4.02
CA TRP A 106 -4.37 -0.79 -4.85
C TRP A 106 -4.74 -0.96 -6.31
N GLN A 107 -3.94 -0.36 -7.19
CA GLN A 107 -3.99 -0.61 -8.62
C GLN A 107 -2.63 -1.17 -9.03
N ILE A 108 -2.60 -2.36 -9.57
CA ILE A 108 -1.35 -3.03 -10.01
C ILE A 108 -1.37 -3.03 -11.53
N ILE A 109 -0.59 -2.14 -12.12
CA ILE A 109 -0.75 -1.80 -13.54
C ILE A 109 0.59 -1.93 -14.27
N PRO A 110 0.63 -2.61 -15.42
CA PRO A 110 1.84 -2.60 -16.26
C PRO A 110 2.15 -1.17 -16.72
N THR A 111 3.41 -0.80 -16.73
CA THR A 111 3.85 0.55 -17.08
C THR A 111 3.29 1.01 -18.42
N VAL A 112 3.29 0.13 -19.45
CA VAL A 112 2.76 0.47 -20.77
C VAL A 112 1.29 0.90 -20.68
N LEU A 113 0.48 0.15 -19.94
CA LEU A 113 -0.94 0.49 -19.78
C LEU A 113 -1.09 1.78 -18.96
N GLY A 114 -0.26 1.94 -17.94
CA GLY A 114 -0.25 3.16 -17.14
C GLY A 114 0.03 4.39 -17.97
N GLU A 115 1.00 4.31 -18.89
CA GLU A 115 1.32 5.40 -19.79
C GLU A 115 0.15 5.73 -20.72
N LEU A 116 -0.50 4.70 -21.25
CA LEU A 116 -1.68 4.90 -22.12
C LEU A 116 -2.82 5.59 -21.36
N LEU A 117 -3.07 5.18 -20.11
CA LEU A 117 -4.10 5.78 -19.28
C LEU A 117 -3.82 7.24 -18.96
N GLN A 118 -2.54 7.64 -18.96
CA GLN A 118 -2.12 9.00 -18.73
C GLN A 118 -2.04 9.83 -20.01
N GLY A 119 -2.44 9.26 -21.15
CA GLY A 119 -2.37 9.95 -22.42
C GLY A 119 -0.96 10.10 -22.97
N ARG A 120 -0.02 9.27 -22.52
CA ARG A 120 1.38 9.30 -22.97
C ARG A 120 1.70 8.13 -23.90
N GLY A 121 0.72 7.70 -24.64
CA GLY A 121 0.91 6.60 -25.57
C GLY A 121 1.99 6.90 -26.60
N PRO A 122 2.53 5.85 -27.25
CA PRO A 122 3.53 6.02 -28.28
C PRO A 122 3.03 6.84 -29.47
#